data_2bd2814966e98916f929c1868122aacd
#
_entry.id   2bd2814966e98916f929c1868122aacd
#
_cell.length_a   1.000
_cell.length_b   1.000
_cell.length_c   1.000
_cell.angle_alpha   90.00
_cell.angle_beta   90.00
_cell.angle_gamma   90.00
#
_symmetry.space_group_name_H-M   'P 1'
#
loop_
_entity.id
_entity.type
_entity.pdbx_description
1 polymer ?
#
loop_
_entity_poly.entity_id
_entity_poly.type
_entity_poly.pdbx_seq_one_letter_code
_entity_poly.pdbx_strand_id
1 'polypeptide(L)'
;VCFGEVNTPIERLQMKHDEALGVLKDMGYDLLDAGLVIDDEKYATADAAAEKLRGFDMCCLVVCAAGWVPTHAVIRVTDQYRHIPMLLWGLCGWKENGRIITTAEQAGTTAIRPTFEALGYDFKYVYNIIGKDYPRAKLDAFISACAARRALRDARVGTMGYRDMLLFGTQYEGNSMRGQLGVEVEPYEMLEMVRALDTLEPDKIAEGVKYVEENWKFEKPCDEAIIEKGVKYALAIGKKITERGWEAITLLDVDGMKKLESFPPAMVFILLEHYYHVLTTPENDVMGCVTQLIMKYLSGQTVPYLEYYEFFENSEPVTDGPVTVLPAAFGLLNTSLLCVSKVKTGYVTCARLAYMHGRYRMHVYTGEAKTPPAWNEFGWDDPA
;
A
#
# COMPACT_ATOMS: atom_id res chain seq x y z
N VAL A 1 -23.21 -4.91 0.84
CA VAL A 1 -24.46 -5.55 1.29
C VAL A 1 -25.06 -4.76 2.43
N CYS A 2 -26.38 -4.56 2.41
CA CYS A 2 -27.12 -3.81 3.43
C CYS A 2 -28.11 -4.73 4.17
N PHE A 3 -28.33 -4.48 5.47
CA PHE A 3 -29.15 -5.33 6.30
C PHE A 3 -30.22 -4.55 7.06
N GLY A 4 -31.41 -5.16 7.19
CA GLY A 4 -32.50 -4.67 8.01
C GLY A 4 -33.43 -5.83 8.40
N GLU A 5 -34.43 -5.57 9.25
CA GLU A 5 -35.40 -6.59 9.65
C GLU A 5 -36.67 -6.54 8.78
N VAL A 6 -37.34 -7.67 8.69
CA VAL A 6 -38.56 -7.84 7.89
C VAL A 6 -39.75 -6.95 8.35
N ASN A 7 -39.75 -6.54 9.62
CA ASN A 7 -40.81 -5.69 10.18
C ASN A 7 -40.60 -4.21 9.95
N THR A 8 -39.41 -3.80 9.48
CA THR A 8 -39.16 -2.39 9.10
C THR A 8 -39.73 -2.11 7.71
N PRO A 9 -40.40 -0.97 7.48
CA PRO A 9 -40.88 -0.62 6.15
C PRO A 9 -39.76 -0.67 5.10
N ILE A 10 -39.95 -1.49 4.09
CA ILE A 10 -38.91 -1.82 3.09
C ILE A 10 -38.40 -0.55 2.36
N GLU A 11 -39.26 0.42 2.12
CA GLU A 11 -38.93 1.68 1.46
C GLU A 11 -37.89 2.47 2.25
N ARG A 12 -37.93 2.39 3.60
CA ARG A 12 -36.98 3.07 4.47
C ARG A 12 -35.63 2.38 4.47
N LEU A 13 -35.61 1.06 4.45
CA LEU A 13 -34.39 0.29 4.32
C LEU A 13 -33.74 0.50 2.96
N GLN A 14 -34.56 0.52 1.88
CA GLN A 14 -34.08 0.77 0.52
C GLN A 14 -33.49 2.17 0.37
N MET A 15 -34.17 3.19 0.90
CA MET A 15 -33.65 4.56 0.89
C MET A 15 -32.24 4.62 1.50
N LYS A 16 -32.02 4.01 2.63
CA LYS A 16 -30.71 3.98 3.28
C LYS A 16 -29.67 3.18 2.53
N HIS A 17 -30.07 2.05 1.95
CA HIS A 17 -29.20 1.28 1.08
C HIS A 17 -28.72 2.13 -0.10
N ASP A 18 -29.64 2.83 -0.77
CA ASP A 18 -29.35 3.62 -1.96
C ASP A 18 -28.46 4.84 -1.61
N GLU A 19 -28.69 5.47 -0.46
CA GLU A 19 -27.83 6.54 0.06
C GLU A 19 -26.40 6.02 0.34
N ALA A 20 -26.25 4.90 1.05
CA ALA A 20 -24.96 4.33 1.35
C ALA A 20 -24.21 3.91 0.08
N LEU A 21 -24.91 3.28 -0.86
CA LEU A 21 -24.37 2.91 -2.16
C LEU A 21 -23.93 4.14 -2.96
N GLY A 22 -24.74 5.21 -2.94
CA GLY A 22 -24.43 6.50 -3.58
C GLY A 22 -23.14 7.10 -3.01
N VAL A 23 -22.98 7.14 -1.70
CA VAL A 23 -21.77 7.63 -1.05
C VAL A 23 -20.51 6.90 -1.52
N LEU A 24 -20.56 5.57 -1.58
CA LEU A 24 -19.41 4.76 -2.02
C LEU A 24 -19.13 4.95 -3.52
N LYS A 25 -20.16 5.06 -4.35
CA LYS A 25 -20.00 5.37 -5.79
C LYS A 25 -19.37 6.74 -6.02
N ASP A 26 -19.84 7.76 -5.30
CA ASP A 26 -19.28 9.12 -5.37
C ASP A 26 -17.80 9.18 -4.93
N MET A 27 -17.36 8.23 -4.11
CA MET A 27 -15.95 8.09 -3.72
C MET A 27 -15.10 7.40 -4.81
N GLY A 28 -15.73 6.92 -5.90
CA GLY A 28 -15.02 6.37 -7.06
C GLY A 28 -14.58 4.92 -6.95
N TYR A 29 -15.16 4.15 -6.02
CA TYR A 29 -14.85 2.73 -5.89
C TYR A 29 -15.56 1.88 -6.94
N ASP A 30 -14.90 0.81 -7.39
CA ASP A 30 -15.54 -0.28 -8.10
C ASP A 30 -16.30 -1.17 -7.14
N LEU A 31 -17.62 -1.30 -7.34
CA LEU A 31 -18.54 -1.88 -6.36
C LEU A 31 -19.39 -2.99 -6.95
N LEU A 32 -19.44 -4.14 -6.27
CA LEU A 32 -20.51 -5.10 -6.44
C LEU A 32 -21.57 -4.88 -5.35
N ASP A 33 -22.76 -4.46 -5.75
CA ASP A 33 -23.89 -4.35 -4.84
C ASP A 33 -24.60 -5.70 -4.69
N ALA A 34 -24.51 -6.32 -3.51
CA ALA A 34 -25.21 -7.56 -3.18
C ALA A 34 -26.69 -7.31 -2.84
N GLY A 35 -27.07 -6.05 -2.61
CA GLY A 35 -28.45 -5.64 -2.34
C GLY A 35 -28.79 -5.56 -0.86
N LEU A 36 -30.09 -5.42 -0.61
CA LEU A 36 -30.69 -5.36 0.72
C LEU A 36 -31.09 -6.75 1.17
N VAL A 37 -30.67 -7.13 2.36
CA VAL A 37 -30.99 -8.40 3.03
C VAL A 37 -31.91 -8.13 4.22
N ILE A 38 -33.01 -8.87 4.28
CA ILE A 38 -33.91 -8.92 5.44
C ILE A 38 -33.90 -10.32 6.05
N ASP A 39 -34.35 -10.44 7.27
CA ASP A 39 -34.42 -11.72 8.00
C ASP A 39 -35.71 -12.51 7.68
N ASP A 40 -36.00 -12.70 6.39
CA ASP A 40 -37.15 -13.49 5.96
C ASP A 40 -37.02 -14.96 6.40
N GLU A 41 -38.15 -15.60 6.66
CA GLU A 41 -38.21 -16.98 7.24
C GLU A 41 -37.44 -18.03 6.43
N LYS A 42 -37.26 -17.82 5.13
CA LYS A 42 -36.56 -18.74 4.21
C LYS A 42 -35.14 -18.30 3.88
N TYR A 43 -34.68 -17.19 4.44
CA TYR A 43 -33.38 -16.58 4.11
C TYR A 43 -33.17 -16.27 2.61
N ALA A 44 -34.25 -16.07 1.86
CA ALA A 44 -34.17 -15.92 0.41
C ALA A 44 -33.32 -14.72 0.00
N THR A 45 -33.44 -13.60 0.71
CA THR A 45 -32.64 -12.39 0.46
C THR A 45 -31.19 -12.57 0.83
N ALA A 46 -30.91 -13.28 1.93
CA ALA A 46 -29.55 -13.60 2.36
C ALA A 46 -28.85 -14.55 1.37
N ASP A 47 -29.54 -15.59 0.91
CA ASP A 47 -29.02 -16.53 -0.07
C ASP A 47 -28.75 -15.85 -1.43
N ALA A 48 -29.65 -14.97 -1.87
CA ALA A 48 -29.46 -14.20 -3.09
C ALA A 48 -28.26 -13.25 -3.02
N ALA A 49 -28.04 -12.60 -1.87
CA ALA A 49 -26.88 -11.76 -1.64
C ALA A 49 -25.56 -12.59 -1.63
N ALA A 50 -25.57 -13.74 -0.94
CA ALA A 50 -24.43 -14.64 -0.90
C ALA A 50 -24.07 -15.17 -2.30
N GLU A 51 -25.08 -15.48 -3.14
CA GLU A 51 -24.87 -15.93 -4.51
C GLU A 51 -24.26 -14.82 -5.39
N LYS A 52 -24.72 -13.58 -5.26
CA LYS A 52 -24.12 -12.44 -5.98
C LYS A 52 -22.66 -12.22 -5.62
N LEU A 53 -22.29 -12.42 -4.36
CA LEU A 53 -20.92 -12.26 -3.89
C LEU A 53 -20.00 -13.41 -4.31
N ARG A 54 -20.56 -14.56 -4.68
CA ARG A 54 -19.79 -15.76 -5.00
C ARG A 54 -18.86 -15.56 -6.20
N GLY A 55 -17.59 -15.81 -5.97
CA GLY A 55 -16.57 -15.69 -7.02
C GLY A 55 -16.15 -14.26 -7.37
N PHE A 56 -16.71 -13.26 -6.69
CA PHE A 56 -16.26 -11.89 -6.85
C PHE A 56 -14.96 -11.66 -6.08
N ASP A 57 -13.93 -11.18 -6.77
CA ASP A 57 -12.63 -10.85 -6.18
C ASP A 57 -12.71 -9.48 -5.51
N MET A 58 -12.90 -9.46 -4.19
CA MET A 58 -13.06 -8.23 -3.41
C MET A 58 -11.89 -8.00 -2.45
N CYS A 59 -11.47 -6.74 -2.30
CA CYS A 59 -10.46 -6.36 -1.30
C CYS A 59 -11.05 -6.26 0.11
N CYS A 60 -12.34 -5.91 0.24
CA CYS A 60 -13.08 -5.86 1.49
C CYS A 60 -14.58 -6.04 1.26
N LEU A 61 -15.31 -6.37 2.32
CA LEU A 61 -16.77 -6.43 2.31
C LEU A 61 -17.34 -5.32 3.21
N VAL A 62 -18.16 -4.44 2.63
CA VAL A 62 -18.89 -3.41 3.40
C VAL A 62 -20.24 -3.97 3.83
N VAL A 63 -20.42 -4.07 5.15
CA VAL A 63 -21.61 -4.59 5.82
C VAL A 63 -22.37 -3.42 6.42
N CYS A 64 -23.41 -2.93 5.73
CA CYS A 64 -24.22 -1.80 6.18
C CYS A 64 -25.39 -2.26 7.05
N ALA A 65 -25.59 -1.65 8.21
CA ALA A 65 -26.80 -1.79 9.00
C ALA A 65 -27.75 -0.64 8.69
N ALA A 66 -28.77 -0.88 7.88
CA ALA A 66 -29.82 0.07 7.54
C ALA A 66 -30.93 0.13 8.60
N GLY A 67 -31.00 -0.89 9.44
CA GLY A 67 -31.94 -0.97 10.54
C GLY A 67 -31.49 -1.98 11.59
N TRP A 68 -32.36 -2.27 12.54
CA TRP A 68 -32.21 -3.46 13.37
C TRP A 68 -32.16 -4.69 12.45
N VAL A 69 -31.33 -5.64 12.78
CA VAL A 69 -31.25 -6.91 12.05
C VAL A 69 -30.83 -8.03 13.00
N PRO A 70 -31.51 -9.16 12.98
CA PRO A 70 -31.06 -10.36 13.68
C PRO A 70 -29.73 -10.86 13.13
N THR A 71 -28.77 -11.08 14.01
CA THR A 71 -27.38 -11.38 13.64
C THR A 71 -27.22 -12.61 12.75
N HIS A 72 -28.10 -13.61 12.87
CA HIS A 72 -28.04 -14.82 12.07
C HIS A 72 -28.19 -14.56 10.55
N ALA A 73 -28.99 -13.57 10.14
CA ALA A 73 -29.13 -13.20 8.73
C ALA A 73 -27.82 -12.59 8.18
N VAL A 74 -27.13 -11.80 9.02
CA VAL A 74 -25.81 -11.23 8.68
C VAL A 74 -24.77 -12.35 8.54
N ILE A 75 -24.70 -13.26 9.51
CA ILE A 75 -23.75 -14.37 9.50
C ILE A 75 -23.97 -15.28 8.29
N ARG A 76 -25.22 -15.56 7.90
CA ARG A 76 -25.51 -16.38 6.73
C ARG A 76 -24.86 -15.84 5.44
N VAL A 77 -24.76 -14.53 5.28
CA VAL A 77 -24.09 -13.93 4.13
C VAL A 77 -22.57 -13.86 4.34
N THR A 78 -22.12 -13.47 5.52
CA THR A 78 -20.73 -13.06 5.75
C THR A 78 -19.79 -14.17 6.16
N ASP A 79 -20.30 -15.30 6.67
CA ASP A 79 -19.49 -16.36 7.28
C ASP A 79 -18.43 -16.95 6.36
N GLN A 80 -18.75 -17.16 5.10
CA GLN A 80 -17.84 -17.66 4.09
C GLN A 80 -16.69 -16.66 3.73
N TYR A 81 -16.83 -15.39 4.13
CA TYR A 81 -15.88 -14.30 3.83
C TYR A 81 -15.11 -13.82 5.07
N ARG A 82 -15.04 -14.60 6.16
CA ARG A 82 -14.30 -14.20 7.39
C ARG A 82 -12.83 -13.87 7.15
N HIS A 83 -12.24 -14.43 6.09
CA HIS A 83 -10.85 -14.18 5.69
C HIS A 83 -10.64 -12.84 4.95
N ILE A 84 -11.74 -12.15 4.61
CA ILE A 84 -11.74 -10.86 3.94
C ILE A 84 -12.02 -9.77 4.97
N PRO A 85 -11.24 -8.66 5.00
CA PRO A 85 -11.52 -7.55 5.89
C PRO A 85 -12.93 -6.99 5.68
N MET A 86 -13.64 -6.71 6.78
CA MET A 86 -14.99 -6.19 6.73
C MET A 86 -15.10 -4.80 7.34
N LEU A 87 -15.89 -3.95 6.70
CA LEU A 87 -16.30 -2.68 7.26
C LEU A 87 -17.74 -2.78 7.72
N LEU A 88 -17.96 -2.88 9.03
CA LEU A 88 -19.29 -2.77 9.60
C LEU A 88 -19.67 -1.29 9.68
N TRP A 89 -20.63 -0.89 8.86
CA TRP A 89 -21.08 0.49 8.76
C TRP A 89 -22.49 0.67 9.31
N GLY A 90 -22.58 1.26 10.51
CA GLY A 90 -23.83 1.64 11.13
C GLY A 90 -24.37 2.92 10.52
N LEU A 91 -25.45 2.83 9.76
CA LEU A 91 -26.17 4.01 9.30
C LEU A 91 -26.89 4.67 10.49
N CYS A 92 -27.54 5.83 10.31
CA CYS A 92 -28.26 6.50 11.38
C CYS A 92 -29.65 6.94 10.94
N GLY A 93 -30.50 7.25 11.90
CA GLY A 93 -31.78 7.89 11.65
C GLY A 93 -31.65 9.32 11.13
N TRP A 94 -32.76 9.96 10.91
CA TRP A 94 -32.83 11.33 10.40
C TRP A 94 -33.88 12.16 11.18
N LYS A 95 -33.92 13.47 10.90
CA LYS A 95 -34.94 14.37 11.43
C LYS A 95 -36.01 14.58 10.38
N GLU A 96 -37.27 14.34 10.75
CA GLU A 96 -38.43 14.55 9.90
C GLU A 96 -39.53 15.23 10.75
N ASN A 97 -40.03 16.38 10.28
CA ASN A 97 -41.08 17.14 10.95
C ASN A 97 -40.81 17.38 12.46
N GLY A 98 -39.55 17.69 12.82
CA GLY A 98 -39.12 17.94 14.20
C GLY A 98 -38.96 16.70 15.08
N ARG A 99 -39.18 15.50 14.50
CA ARG A 99 -38.99 14.21 15.20
C ARG A 99 -37.78 13.49 14.72
N ILE A 100 -37.17 12.65 15.57
CA ILE A 100 -36.14 11.73 15.16
C ILE A 100 -36.82 10.45 14.69
N ILE A 101 -36.52 10.06 13.47
CA ILE A 101 -36.93 8.81 12.86
C ILE A 101 -35.73 7.87 12.85
N THR A 102 -35.90 6.61 13.24
CA THR A 102 -34.84 5.61 13.24
C THR A 102 -35.43 4.24 12.89
N THR A 103 -34.62 3.42 12.26
CA THR A 103 -34.86 2.00 12.04
C THR A 103 -34.00 1.14 12.97
N ALA A 104 -33.49 1.74 14.06
CA ALA A 104 -32.65 1.13 15.10
C ALA A 104 -31.28 0.59 14.57
N GLU A 105 -30.66 1.29 13.65
CA GLU A 105 -29.42 0.91 12.95
C GLU A 105 -28.25 0.69 13.92
N GLN A 106 -28.11 1.59 14.90
CA GLN A 106 -27.00 1.49 15.87
C GLN A 106 -27.22 0.34 16.85
N ALA A 107 -28.47 0.02 17.17
CA ALA A 107 -28.81 -1.15 17.96
C ALA A 107 -28.48 -2.44 17.19
N GLY A 108 -28.73 -2.47 15.86
CA GLY A 108 -28.34 -3.56 14.98
C GLY A 108 -26.81 -3.80 14.99
N THR A 109 -26.01 -2.73 14.80
CA THR A 109 -24.54 -2.87 14.87
C THR A 109 -24.04 -3.28 16.25
N THR A 110 -24.71 -2.84 17.32
CA THR A 110 -24.37 -3.25 18.69
C THR A 110 -24.58 -4.75 18.90
N ALA A 111 -25.58 -5.35 18.26
CA ALA A 111 -25.83 -6.78 18.32
C ALA A 111 -24.85 -7.59 17.43
N ILE A 112 -24.44 -7.03 16.28
CA ILE A 112 -23.52 -7.70 15.34
C ILE A 112 -22.09 -7.76 15.89
N ARG A 113 -21.58 -6.67 16.45
CA ARG A 113 -20.17 -6.51 16.87
C ARG A 113 -19.65 -7.64 17.76
N PRO A 114 -20.28 -7.96 18.93
CA PRO A 114 -19.78 -9.03 19.80
C PRO A 114 -19.79 -10.39 19.11
N THR A 115 -20.72 -10.63 18.18
CA THR A 115 -20.73 -11.86 17.39
C THR A 115 -19.57 -11.91 16.41
N PHE A 116 -19.26 -10.83 15.72
CA PHE A 116 -18.09 -10.73 14.83
C PHE A 116 -16.78 -10.94 15.61
N GLU A 117 -16.65 -10.33 16.78
CA GLU A 117 -15.51 -10.52 17.68
C GLU A 117 -15.37 -11.99 18.12
N ALA A 118 -16.46 -12.60 18.60
CA ALA A 118 -16.47 -13.99 19.08
C ALA A 118 -16.16 -15.01 17.97
N LEU A 119 -16.58 -14.73 16.74
CA LEU A 119 -16.35 -15.59 15.58
C LEU A 119 -15.03 -15.31 14.86
N GLY A 120 -14.24 -14.33 15.31
CA GLY A 120 -12.91 -14.02 14.77
C GLY A 120 -12.94 -13.32 13.40
N TYR A 121 -13.94 -12.49 13.13
CA TYR A 121 -13.97 -11.66 11.93
C TYR A 121 -12.92 -10.55 12.00
N ASP A 122 -12.22 -10.31 10.90
CA ASP A 122 -11.36 -9.13 10.74
C ASP A 122 -12.23 -7.95 10.31
N PHE A 123 -12.60 -7.07 11.23
CA PHE A 123 -13.50 -5.96 10.91
C PHE A 123 -13.15 -4.65 11.60
N LYS A 124 -13.59 -3.54 10.99
CA LYS A 124 -13.62 -2.20 11.59
C LYS A 124 -15.06 -1.73 11.66
N TYR A 125 -15.36 -0.94 12.68
CA TYR A 125 -16.67 -0.33 12.87
C TYR A 125 -16.63 1.16 12.58
N VAL A 126 -17.51 1.62 11.69
CA VAL A 126 -17.74 3.02 11.36
C VAL A 126 -19.25 3.30 11.48
N TYR A 127 -19.62 4.49 11.91
CA TYR A 127 -21.02 4.86 12.10
C TYR A 127 -21.29 6.28 11.67
N ASN A 128 -22.54 6.53 11.23
CA ASN A 128 -23.07 7.85 10.96
C ASN A 128 -23.59 8.50 12.23
N ILE A 129 -23.67 9.82 12.22
CA ILE A 129 -24.24 10.63 13.29
C ILE A 129 -25.35 11.50 12.70
N ILE A 130 -26.54 11.52 13.33
CA ILE A 130 -27.68 12.33 12.86
C ILE A 130 -27.27 13.81 12.72
N GLY A 131 -27.50 14.37 11.54
CA GLY A 131 -27.19 15.77 11.24
C GLY A 131 -25.70 16.09 11.02
N LYS A 132 -24.88 15.07 10.84
CA LYS A 132 -23.50 15.19 10.41
C LYS A 132 -23.31 14.56 9.04
N ASP A 133 -22.26 15.00 8.33
CA ASP A 133 -21.85 14.41 7.07
C ASP A 133 -21.44 12.94 7.23
N TYR A 134 -21.52 12.20 6.15
CA TYR A 134 -21.03 10.82 6.09
C TYR A 134 -19.53 10.77 6.44
N PRO A 135 -19.07 9.74 7.16
CA PRO A 135 -17.68 9.60 7.62
C PRO A 135 -16.73 9.16 6.47
N ARG A 136 -16.78 9.88 5.33
CA ARG A 136 -16.05 9.54 4.09
C ARG A 136 -14.57 9.26 4.34
N ALA A 137 -13.90 10.08 5.15
CA ALA A 137 -12.48 9.90 5.44
C ALA A 137 -12.16 8.56 6.15
N LYS A 138 -13.08 8.08 7.03
CA LYS A 138 -12.91 6.78 7.71
C LYS A 138 -13.21 5.61 6.77
N LEU A 139 -14.21 5.77 5.90
CA LEU A 139 -14.54 4.78 4.86
C LEU A 139 -13.36 4.65 3.90
N ASP A 140 -12.85 5.77 3.40
CA ASP A 140 -11.71 5.83 2.49
C ASP A 140 -10.45 5.19 3.09
N ALA A 141 -10.09 5.56 4.31
CA ALA A 141 -8.92 5.03 4.99
C ALA A 141 -8.97 3.49 5.11
N PHE A 142 -10.14 2.93 5.43
CA PHE A 142 -10.30 1.47 5.53
C PHE A 142 -10.23 0.79 4.17
N ILE A 143 -11.01 1.27 3.18
CA ILE A 143 -11.10 0.65 1.86
C ILE A 143 -9.76 0.74 1.13
N SER A 144 -9.08 1.90 1.18
CA SER A 144 -7.74 2.07 0.59
C SER A 144 -6.69 1.15 1.24
N ALA A 145 -6.75 0.98 2.57
CA ALA A 145 -5.87 0.02 3.25
C ALA A 145 -6.13 -1.42 2.82
N CYS A 146 -7.39 -1.81 2.63
CA CYS A 146 -7.75 -3.14 2.14
C CYS A 146 -7.30 -3.34 0.68
N ALA A 147 -7.44 -2.34 -0.17
CA ALA A 147 -6.96 -2.38 -1.55
C ALA A 147 -5.43 -2.52 -1.61
N ALA A 148 -4.70 -1.74 -0.81
CA ALA A 148 -3.24 -1.86 -0.70
C ALA A 148 -2.81 -3.25 -0.18
N ARG A 149 -3.49 -3.78 0.84
CA ARG A 149 -3.26 -5.14 1.34
C ARG A 149 -3.49 -6.19 0.26
N ARG A 150 -4.54 -6.04 -0.55
CA ARG A 150 -4.83 -6.95 -1.66
C ARG A 150 -3.74 -6.90 -2.72
N ALA A 151 -3.31 -5.70 -3.12
CA ALA A 151 -2.22 -5.50 -4.08
C ALA A 151 -0.90 -6.12 -3.59
N LEU A 152 -0.56 -5.94 -2.31
CA LEU A 152 0.64 -6.54 -1.72
C LEU A 152 0.68 -8.07 -1.81
N ARG A 153 -0.46 -8.75 -1.74
CA ARG A 153 -0.51 -10.23 -1.82
C ARG A 153 -0.11 -10.77 -3.18
N ASP A 154 -0.22 -9.97 -4.22
CA ASP A 154 0.16 -10.31 -5.58
C ASP A 154 1.52 -9.72 -5.97
N ALA A 155 2.05 -8.79 -5.14
CA ALA A 155 3.30 -8.11 -5.40
C ALA A 155 4.51 -9.04 -5.35
N ARG A 156 5.44 -8.81 -6.26
CA ARG A 156 6.73 -9.50 -6.33
C ARG A 156 7.88 -8.51 -6.23
N VAL A 157 8.85 -8.83 -5.41
CA VAL A 157 10.05 -8.02 -5.18
C VAL A 157 11.26 -8.84 -5.58
N GLY A 158 12.07 -8.32 -6.50
CA GLY A 158 13.37 -8.90 -6.82
C GLY A 158 14.44 -8.48 -5.80
N THR A 159 15.32 -9.39 -5.38
CA THR A 159 16.49 -9.04 -4.58
C THR A 159 17.74 -9.63 -5.19
N MET A 160 18.64 -8.77 -5.74
CA MET A 160 19.91 -9.17 -6.28
C MET A 160 20.97 -9.21 -5.16
N GLY A 161 21.30 -10.38 -4.69
CA GLY A 161 22.11 -10.62 -3.50
C GLY A 161 21.27 -10.83 -2.25
N TYR A 162 21.90 -10.68 -1.08
CA TYR A 162 21.20 -10.96 0.19
C TYR A 162 21.34 -9.86 1.24
N ARG A 163 22.56 -9.46 1.58
CA ARG A 163 22.83 -8.49 2.63
C ARG A 163 24.04 -7.66 2.27
N ASP A 164 23.82 -6.43 1.87
CA ASP A 164 24.90 -5.53 1.52
C ASP A 164 25.61 -4.98 2.78
N MET A 165 26.90 -4.75 2.68
CA MET A 165 27.74 -4.22 3.76
C MET A 165 27.54 -4.91 5.13
N LEU A 166 27.03 -6.14 5.11
CA LEU A 166 26.69 -6.91 6.30
C LEU A 166 25.66 -6.24 7.24
N LEU A 167 24.83 -5.36 6.71
CA LEU A 167 23.80 -4.64 7.46
C LEU A 167 22.73 -5.61 8.02
N PHE A 168 22.44 -5.50 9.31
CA PHE A 168 21.34 -6.26 9.93
C PHE A 168 19.99 -5.57 9.71
N GLY A 169 19.96 -4.24 9.61
CA GLY A 169 18.72 -3.46 9.47
C GLY A 169 17.97 -3.65 8.14
N THR A 170 18.61 -4.22 7.12
CA THR A 170 18.01 -4.49 5.81
C THR A 170 17.48 -5.93 5.67
N GLN A 171 17.75 -6.78 6.67
CA GLN A 171 17.32 -8.18 6.64
C GLN A 171 15.82 -8.32 6.86
N TYR A 172 15.23 -9.29 6.18
CA TYR A 172 13.83 -9.66 6.33
C TYR A 172 13.69 -11.14 6.69
N GLU A 173 12.54 -11.52 7.23
CA GLU A 173 12.18 -12.92 7.48
C GLU A 173 11.12 -13.32 6.44
N GLY A 174 11.51 -14.19 5.48
CA GLY A 174 10.74 -14.49 4.28
C GLY A 174 9.37 -15.11 4.56
N ASN A 175 9.30 -16.08 5.48
CA ASN A 175 8.04 -16.75 5.81
C ASN A 175 7.05 -15.77 6.46
N SER A 176 7.54 -14.92 7.38
CA SER A 176 6.71 -13.89 8.00
C SER A 176 6.30 -12.80 7.01
N MET A 177 7.18 -12.41 6.08
CA MET A 177 6.86 -11.47 5.01
C MET A 177 5.70 -12.01 4.17
N ARG A 178 5.84 -13.23 3.68
CA ARG A 178 4.79 -13.91 2.92
C ARG A 178 3.51 -14.11 3.73
N GLY A 179 3.62 -14.57 4.97
CA GLY A 179 2.47 -14.87 5.83
C GLY A 179 1.69 -13.64 6.29
N GLN A 180 2.37 -12.55 6.64
CA GLN A 180 1.75 -11.35 7.20
C GLN A 180 1.36 -10.32 6.13
N LEU A 181 2.21 -10.11 5.13
CA LEU A 181 2.01 -9.10 4.09
C LEU A 181 1.61 -9.68 2.72
N GLY A 182 1.95 -10.94 2.48
CA GLY A 182 1.61 -11.63 1.24
C GLY A 182 2.60 -11.41 0.10
N VAL A 183 3.62 -10.57 0.29
CA VAL A 183 4.62 -10.26 -0.73
C VAL A 183 5.49 -11.46 -1.02
N GLU A 184 5.76 -11.72 -2.30
CA GLU A 184 6.75 -12.68 -2.75
C GLU A 184 8.09 -11.99 -2.99
N VAL A 185 9.15 -12.47 -2.33
CA VAL A 185 10.51 -11.96 -2.52
C VAL A 185 11.33 -13.01 -3.25
N GLU A 186 11.79 -12.66 -4.45
CA GLU A 186 12.48 -13.57 -5.35
C GLU A 186 13.97 -13.24 -5.45
N PRO A 187 14.87 -14.16 -5.10
CA PRO A 187 16.30 -13.95 -5.26
C PRO A 187 16.70 -13.88 -6.72
N TYR A 188 17.67 -13.03 -7.01
CA TYR A 188 18.30 -12.86 -8.31
C TYR A 188 19.82 -12.82 -8.13
N GLU A 189 20.51 -13.72 -8.78
CA GLU A 189 21.96 -13.79 -8.66
C GLU A 189 22.66 -12.77 -9.56
N MET A 190 23.64 -12.04 -9.03
CA MET A 190 24.42 -11.07 -9.80
C MET A 190 25.09 -11.71 -11.01
N LEU A 191 25.45 -13.02 -10.93
CA LEU A 191 25.98 -13.78 -12.04
C LEU A 191 24.98 -13.88 -13.21
N GLU A 192 23.67 -13.94 -12.94
CA GLU A 192 22.65 -13.94 -14.01
C GLU A 192 22.67 -12.61 -14.76
N MET A 193 22.79 -11.48 -14.03
CA MET A 193 22.92 -10.14 -14.63
C MET A 193 24.17 -10.08 -15.52
N VAL A 194 25.34 -10.48 -15.01
CA VAL A 194 26.60 -10.45 -15.77
C VAL A 194 26.48 -11.31 -17.04
N ARG A 195 25.93 -12.50 -16.97
CA ARG A 195 25.71 -13.36 -18.16
C ARG A 195 24.71 -12.76 -19.14
N ALA A 196 23.74 -12.01 -18.67
CA ALA A 196 22.76 -11.37 -19.54
C ALA A 196 23.37 -10.26 -20.41
N LEU A 197 24.49 -9.66 -20.00
CA LEU A 197 25.19 -8.61 -20.77
C LEU A 197 25.57 -9.09 -22.18
N ASP A 198 25.98 -10.35 -22.34
CA ASP A 198 26.39 -10.94 -23.63
C ASP A 198 25.18 -11.16 -24.57
N THR A 199 23.97 -11.03 -24.08
CA THR A 199 22.72 -11.30 -24.84
C THR A 199 21.92 -10.04 -25.15
N LEU A 200 22.48 -8.87 -24.85
CA LEU A 200 21.80 -7.59 -25.08
C LEU A 200 21.85 -7.19 -26.57
N GLU A 201 20.76 -6.61 -27.03
CA GLU A 201 20.65 -6.12 -28.40
C GLU A 201 21.41 -4.79 -28.55
N PRO A 202 22.36 -4.64 -29.51
CA PRO A 202 23.12 -3.42 -29.68
C PRO A 202 22.26 -2.17 -29.90
N ASP A 203 21.15 -2.30 -30.62
CA ASP A 203 20.23 -1.20 -30.91
C ASP A 203 19.58 -0.68 -29.63
N LYS A 204 19.24 -1.55 -28.68
CA LYS A 204 18.68 -1.17 -27.38
C LYS A 204 19.71 -0.46 -26.49
N ILE A 205 20.97 -0.87 -26.58
CA ILE A 205 22.05 -0.19 -25.88
C ILE A 205 22.21 1.24 -26.43
N ALA A 206 22.29 1.37 -27.77
CA ALA A 206 22.42 2.67 -28.41
C ALA A 206 21.23 3.60 -28.11
N GLU A 207 20.00 3.06 -28.11
CA GLU A 207 18.79 3.79 -27.73
C GLU A 207 18.86 4.31 -26.28
N GLY A 208 19.32 3.48 -25.34
CA GLY A 208 19.48 3.84 -23.93
C GLY A 208 20.58 4.90 -23.70
N VAL A 209 21.73 4.77 -24.37
CA VAL A 209 22.81 5.78 -24.31
C VAL A 209 22.31 7.13 -24.83
N LYS A 210 21.68 7.14 -26.00
CA LYS A 210 21.09 8.35 -26.59
C LYS A 210 20.07 8.99 -25.66
N TYR A 211 19.19 8.19 -25.02
CA TYR A 211 18.23 8.72 -24.04
C TYR A 211 18.93 9.47 -22.89
N VAL A 212 19.98 8.88 -22.33
CA VAL A 212 20.74 9.50 -21.23
C VAL A 212 21.40 10.81 -21.69
N GLU A 213 22.04 10.81 -22.85
CA GLU A 213 22.72 12.00 -23.40
C GLU A 213 21.76 13.16 -23.71
N GLU A 214 20.55 12.85 -24.23
CA GLU A 214 19.56 13.85 -24.61
C GLU A 214 18.75 14.39 -23.42
N ASN A 215 18.57 13.60 -22.36
CA ASN A 215 17.64 13.94 -21.29
C ASN A 215 18.30 14.23 -19.94
N TRP A 216 19.57 13.83 -19.73
CA TRP A 216 20.25 14.04 -18.46
C TRP A 216 21.20 15.24 -18.53
N LYS A 217 21.23 15.97 -17.43
CA LYS A 217 22.19 17.11 -17.29
C LYS A 217 23.33 16.66 -16.41
N PHE A 218 24.53 16.69 -16.97
CA PHE A 218 25.76 16.38 -16.26
C PHE A 218 26.45 17.67 -15.79
N GLU A 219 26.75 17.77 -14.50
CA GLU A 219 27.54 18.89 -13.96
C GLU A 219 29.01 18.82 -14.36
N LYS A 220 29.49 17.60 -14.58
CA LYS A 220 30.88 17.33 -15.06
C LYS A 220 30.79 16.38 -16.25
N PRO A 221 31.74 16.44 -17.19
CA PRO A 221 31.78 15.48 -18.29
C PRO A 221 31.76 14.03 -17.78
N CYS A 222 30.90 13.20 -18.35
CA CYS A 222 30.84 11.79 -18.10
C CYS A 222 31.41 11.01 -19.27
N ASP A 223 32.16 9.96 -19.00
CA ASP A 223 32.68 9.07 -20.03
C ASP A 223 31.54 8.27 -20.66
N GLU A 224 31.42 8.29 -21.98
CA GLU A 224 30.42 7.53 -22.74
C GLU A 224 30.46 6.06 -22.42
N ALA A 225 31.64 5.48 -22.20
CA ALA A 225 31.79 4.06 -21.81
C ALA A 225 31.15 3.75 -20.46
N ILE A 226 31.10 4.72 -19.52
CA ILE A 226 30.42 4.58 -18.25
C ILE A 226 28.90 4.61 -18.45
N ILE A 227 28.42 5.51 -19.31
CA ILE A 227 27.01 5.61 -19.67
C ILE A 227 26.54 4.30 -20.30
N GLU A 228 27.28 3.80 -21.30
CA GLU A 228 26.98 2.54 -21.95
C GLU A 228 26.94 1.37 -20.97
N LYS A 229 27.93 1.29 -20.07
CA LYS A 229 27.98 0.26 -19.02
C LYS A 229 26.74 0.30 -18.12
N GLY A 230 26.32 1.49 -17.69
CA GLY A 230 25.11 1.67 -16.87
C GLY A 230 23.83 1.27 -17.60
N VAL A 231 23.71 1.63 -18.87
CA VAL A 231 22.59 1.21 -19.73
C VAL A 231 22.56 -0.31 -19.88
N LYS A 232 23.70 -0.96 -20.12
CA LYS A 232 23.79 -2.43 -20.21
C LYS A 232 23.31 -3.12 -18.94
N TYR A 233 23.72 -2.65 -17.76
CA TYR A 233 23.24 -3.21 -16.49
C TYR A 233 21.73 -3.01 -16.31
N ALA A 234 21.22 -1.82 -16.63
CA ALA A 234 19.79 -1.57 -16.54
C ALA A 234 18.98 -2.47 -17.47
N LEU A 235 19.44 -2.68 -18.71
CA LEU A 235 18.79 -3.60 -19.66
C LEU A 235 18.86 -5.06 -19.22
N ALA A 236 20.01 -5.51 -18.70
CA ALA A 236 20.18 -6.88 -18.20
C ALA A 236 19.24 -7.18 -17.01
N ILE A 237 19.18 -6.27 -16.04
CA ILE A 237 18.27 -6.39 -14.88
C ILE A 237 16.82 -6.23 -15.33
N GLY A 238 16.53 -5.28 -16.21
CA GLY A 238 15.20 -5.01 -16.73
C GLY A 238 14.58 -6.18 -17.48
N LYS A 239 15.40 -6.97 -18.18
CA LYS A 239 14.96 -8.24 -18.79
C LYS A 239 14.40 -9.20 -17.73
N LYS A 240 15.08 -9.33 -16.60
CA LYS A 240 14.62 -10.17 -15.47
C LYS A 240 13.37 -9.60 -14.82
N ILE A 241 13.28 -8.29 -14.61
CA ILE A 241 12.10 -7.61 -14.09
C ILE A 241 10.88 -7.95 -14.94
N THR A 242 11.00 -7.80 -16.25
CA THR A 242 9.91 -8.10 -17.20
C THR A 242 9.53 -9.58 -17.19
N GLU A 243 10.53 -10.49 -17.19
CA GLU A 243 10.31 -11.92 -17.14
C GLU A 243 9.53 -12.36 -15.89
N ARG A 244 9.84 -11.77 -14.74
CA ARG A 244 9.29 -12.14 -13.43
C ARG A 244 8.09 -11.29 -13.00
N GLY A 245 7.86 -10.15 -13.64
CA GLY A 245 6.81 -9.20 -13.26
C GLY A 245 7.06 -8.57 -11.90
N TRP A 246 8.31 -8.22 -11.59
CA TRP A 246 8.63 -7.53 -10.34
C TRP A 246 8.14 -6.09 -10.35
N GLU A 247 7.58 -5.65 -9.24
CA GLU A 247 7.12 -4.28 -9.02
C GLU A 247 8.12 -3.42 -8.23
N ALA A 248 9.05 -4.08 -7.55
CA ALA A 248 10.18 -3.45 -6.87
C ALA A 248 11.41 -4.36 -6.95
N ILE A 249 12.59 -3.76 -6.88
CA ILE A 249 13.87 -4.47 -6.84
C ILE A 249 14.85 -3.78 -5.90
N THR A 250 15.66 -4.58 -5.21
CA THR A 250 16.81 -4.10 -4.45
C THR A 250 18.07 -4.83 -4.88
N LEU A 251 19.20 -4.14 -4.84
CA LEU A 251 20.47 -4.63 -5.36
C LEU A 251 21.54 -4.67 -4.27
N LEU A 252 22.49 -5.61 -4.43
CA LEU A 252 23.76 -5.62 -3.73
C LEU A 252 24.68 -4.54 -4.37
N ASP A 253 24.43 -3.31 -4.03
CA ASP A 253 25.02 -2.18 -4.76
C ASP A 253 26.43 -1.84 -4.30
N VAL A 254 26.75 -1.92 -3.01
CA VAL A 254 28.09 -1.62 -2.50
C VAL A 254 29.03 -2.82 -2.61
N ASP A 255 28.71 -3.94 -1.95
CA ASP A 255 29.58 -5.12 -1.95
C ASP A 255 29.58 -5.84 -3.32
N GLY A 256 28.50 -5.72 -4.07
CA GLY A 256 28.39 -6.25 -5.42
C GLY A 256 28.83 -5.26 -6.49
N MET A 257 27.93 -4.34 -6.87
CA MET A 257 28.13 -3.48 -8.04
C MET A 257 29.37 -2.57 -7.90
N LYS A 258 29.54 -1.87 -6.76
CA LYS A 258 30.70 -0.97 -6.57
C LYS A 258 32.00 -1.73 -6.42
N LYS A 259 32.06 -2.81 -5.60
CA LYS A 259 33.33 -3.49 -5.29
C LYS A 259 33.72 -4.54 -6.33
N LEU A 260 32.77 -5.32 -6.86
CA LEU A 260 33.07 -6.39 -7.80
C LEU A 260 33.05 -5.92 -9.26
N GLU A 261 32.02 -5.12 -9.63
CA GLU A 261 31.86 -4.61 -10.99
C GLU A 261 32.50 -3.22 -11.20
N SER A 262 33.04 -2.60 -10.13
CA SER A 262 33.59 -1.25 -10.16
C SER A 262 32.62 -0.21 -10.78
N PHE A 263 31.32 -0.35 -10.46
CA PHE A 263 30.27 0.48 -11.02
C PHE A 263 29.24 0.90 -9.96
N PRO A 264 29.15 2.18 -9.59
CA PRO A 264 28.10 2.66 -8.68
C PRO A 264 26.74 2.67 -9.39
N PRO A 265 25.72 1.96 -8.89
CA PRO A 265 24.50 1.69 -9.66
C PRO A 265 23.43 2.78 -9.62
N ALA A 266 23.70 3.99 -9.14
CA ALA A 266 22.71 5.07 -9.07
C ALA A 266 22.00 5.31 -10.41
N MET A 267 22.80 5.35 -11.50
CA MET A 267 22.28 5.45 -12.86
C MET A 267 21.37 4.25 -13.22
N VAL A 268 21.73 3.05 -12.78
CA VAL A 268 20.94 1.83 -13.05
C VAL A 268 19.57 1.94 -12.41
N PHE A 269 19.50 2.36 -11.15
CA PHE A 269 18.22 2.57 -10.46
C PHE A 269 17.30 3.52 -11.22
N ILE A 270 17.82 4.67 -11.66
CA ILE A 270 17.06 5.67 -12.41
C ILE A 270 16.51 5.07 -13.73
N LEU A 271 17.35 4.35 -14.46
CA LEU A 271 16.93 3.74 -15.72
C LEU A 271 15.92 2.61 -15.53
N LEU A 272 16.04 1.83 -14.45
CA LEU A 272 15.07 0.80 -14.10
C LEU A 272 13.70 1.41 -13.79
N GLU A 273 13.65 2.47 -13.00
CA GLU A 273 12.41 3.20 -12.71
C GLU A 273 11.80 3.81 -13.97
N HIS A 274 12.63 4.38 -14.83
CA HIS A 274 12.17 5.02 -16.06
C HIS A 274 11.62 4.02 -17.08
N TYR A 275 12.36 2.97 -17.41
CA TYR A 275 11.97 2.04 -18.48
C TYR A 275 11.01 0.95 -18.04
N TYR A 276 11.09 0.52 -16.78
CA TYR A 276 10.34 -0.65 -16.30
C TYR A 276 9.29 -0.30 -15.24
N HIS A 277 9.19 0.97 -14.84
CA HIS A 277 8.24 1.48 -13.84
C HIS A 277 8.26 0.72 -12.51
N VAL A 278 9.42 0.18 -12.18
CA VAL A 278 9.70 -0.58 -10.97
C VAL A 278 10.26 0.34 -9.88
N LEU A 279 9.88 0.11 -8.63
CA LEU A 279 10.50 0.81 -7.51
C LEU A 279 11.88 0.22 -7.24
N THR A 280 12.84 1.08 -6.91
CA THR A 280 14.21 0.66 -6.63
C THR A 280 14.64 1.06 -5.22
N THR A 281 15.40 0.19 -4.58
CA THR A 281 15.94 0.42 -3.23
C THR A 281 17.38 -0.10 -3.19
N PRO A 282 18.36 0.66 -2.64
CA PRO A 282 19.72 0.19 -2.49
C PRO A 282 19.87 -0.87 -1.39
N GLU A 283 21.07 -1.47 -1.29
CA GLU A 283 21.60 -2.23 -0.16
C GLU A 283 20.85 -3.49 0.25
N ASN A 284 20.19 -4.14 -0.69
CA ASN A 284 19.35 -5.30 -0.41
C ASN A 284 18.28 -5.03 0.67
N ASP A 285 17.79 -3.79 0.73
CA ASP A 285 16.75 -3.40 1.68
C ASP A 285 15.36 -3.81 1.21
N VAL A 286 15.03 -5.08 1.39
CA VAL A 286 13.72 -5.64 1.05
C VAL A 286 12.60 -4.95 1.85
N MET A 287 12.83 -4.61 3.11
CA MET A 287 11.83 -3.90 3.91
C MET A 287 11.57 -2.49 3.38
N GLY A 288 12.61 -1.82 2.86
CA GLY A 288 12.49 -0.57 2.11
C GLY A 288 11.62 -0.72 0.87
N CYS A 289 11.90 -1.72 0.02
CA CYS A 289 11.08 -2.03 -1.16
C CYS A 289 9.60 -2.23 -0.82
N VAL A 290 9.32 -3.05 0.17
CA VAL A 290 7.94 -3.34 0.59
C VAL A 290 7.27 -2.10 1.18
N THR A 291 8.03 -1.26 1.90
CA THR A 291 7.50 0.03 2.37
C THR A 291 7.12 0.94 1.21
N GLN A 292 7.98 1.04 0.18
CA GLN A 292 7.68 1.82 -1.03
C GLN A 292 6.41 1.31 -1.71
N LEU A 293 6.24 -0.01 -1.84
CA LEU A 293 5.03 -0.61 -2.42
C LEU A 293 3.78 -0.25 -1.61
N ILE A 294 3.80 -0.40 -0.28
CA ILE A 294 2.68 -0.02 0.59
C ILE A 294 2.30 1.45 0.37
N MET A 295 3.29 2.32 0.40
CA MET A 295 3.06 3.76 0.26
C MET A 295 2.58 4.13 -1.15
N LYS A 296 3.10 3.48 -2.19
CA LYS A 296 2.65 3.63 -3.58
C LYS A 296 1.17 3.23 -3.73
N TYR A 297 0.79 2.07 -3.19
CA TYR A 297 -0.60 1.60 -3.27
C TYR A 297 -1.58 2.48 -2.48
N LEU A 298 -1.14 3.05 -1.35
CA LEU A 298 -1.98 3.95 -0.55
C LEU A 298 -2.10 5.36 -1.15
N SER A 299 -1.05 5.87 -1.81
CA SER A 299 -0.99 7.25 -2.25
C SER A 299 -1.19 7.44 -3.75
N GLY A 300 -0.96 6.39 -4.56
CA GLY A 300 -0.87 6.50 -6.01
C GLY A 300 0.29 7.36 -6.52
N GLN A 301 1.28 7.67 -5.67
CA GLN A 301 2.38 8.57 -5.97
C GLN A 301 3.71 7.83 -6.07
N THR A 302 4.69 8.44 -6.70
CA THR A 302 6.09 8.01 -6.61
C THR A 302 6.57 8.13 -5.17
N VAL A 303 7.25 7.10 -4.68
CA VAL A 303 7.72 7.00 -3.30
C VAL A 303 9.24 6.98 -3.30
N PRO A 304 9.92 8.12 -3.11
CA PRO A 304 11.36 8.15 -3.02
C PRO A 304 11.86 7.45 -1.77
N TYR A 305 13.02 6.83 -1.89
CA TYR A 305 13.80 6.31 -0.78
C TYR A 305 14.79 7.39 -0.32
N LEU A 306 14.83 7.68 0.97
CA LEU A 306 15.65 8.74 1.57
C LEU A 306 16.50 8.21 2.69
N GLU A 307 17.60 8.90 2.93
CA GLU A 307 18.54 8.64 3.99
C GLU A 307 18.90 9.91 4.74
N TYR A 308 19.10 9.85 6.06
CA TYR A 308 19.65 10.94 6.84
C TYR A 308 21.14 10.74 7.04
N TYR A 309 21.95 11.70 6.62
CA TYR A 309 23.39 11.65 6.82
C TYR A 309 23.85 12.27 8.11
N GLU A 310 23.28 13.42 8.46
CA GLU A 310 23.71 14.24 9.59
C GLU A 310 22.57 15.07 10.14
N PHE A 311 22.77 15.64 11.30
CA PHE A 311 21.88 16.60 11.93
C PHE A 311 22.63 17.88 12.26
N PHE A 312 22.00 19.03 12.04
CA PHE A 312 22.49 20.29 12.58
C PHE A 312 22.20 20.39 14.08
N GLU A 313 22.89 21.31 14.79
CA GLU A 313 22.73 21.56 16.21
C GLU A 313 21.29 21.85 16.65
N ASN A 314 20.48 22.44 15.75
CA ASN A 314 19.05 22.72 15.94
C ASN A 314 18.15 21.51 15.62
N SER A 315 18.71 20.32 15.50
CA SER A 315 17.98 19.10 15.11
C SER A 315 17.41 19.07 13.69
N GLU A 316 17.84 20.00 12.83
CA GLU A 316 17.52 19.90 11.41
C GLU A 316 18.33 18.77 10.75
N PRO A 317 17.70 17.80 10.10
CA PRO A 317 18.42 16.76 9.38
C PRO A 317 19.11 17.33 8.15
N VAL A 318 20.33 16.89 7.89
CA VAL A 318 20.97 17.09 6.61
C VAL A 318 20.46 16.03 5.67
N THR A 319 19.53 16.42 4.81
CA THR A 319 19.13 15.61 3.67
C THR A 319 19.90 16.11 2.44
N ASP A 320 20.24 15.23 1.54
CA ASP A 320 20.92 15.59 0.31
C ASP A 320 19.93 16.31 -0.64
N GLY A 321 19.75 17.61 -0.41
CA GLY A 321 18.91 18.49 -1.19
C GLY A 321 17.53 18.80 -0.57
N PRO A 322 16.84 19.81 -1.08
CA PRO A 322 15.47 20.09 -0.64
C PRO A 322 14.59 18.88 -0.95
N VAL A 323 13.72 18.51 -0.04
CA VAL A 323 12.70 17.45 -0.18
C VAL A 323 11.71 17.75 -1.33
N THR A 324 12.12 18.51 -2.28
CA THR A 324 11.46 18.71 -3.55
C THR A 324 12.06 17.72 -4.54
N VAL A 325 11.63 16.48 -4.34
CA VAL A 325 11.34 15.53 -5.40
C VAL A 325 12.14 15.72 -6.69
N LEU A 326 13.31 15.12 -6.70
CA LEU A 326 13.81 14.59 -7.95
C LEU A 326 14.07 13.10 -7.70
N PRO A 327 13.27 12.19 -8.28
CA PRO A 327 13.46 10.74 -8.12
C PRO A 327 14.87 10.28 -8.50
N ALA A 328 15.56 11.07 -9.27
CA ALA A 328 16.84 10.77 -9.86
C ALA A 328 18.08 11.02 -8.98
N ALA A 329 17.97 11.76 -7.89
CA ALA A 329 19.13 12.10 -7.06
C ALA A 329 19.40 11.10 -5.93
N PHE A 330 18.52 10.17 -5.69
CA PHE A 330 18.46 9.38 -4.45
C PHE A 330 19.13 8.03 -4.48
N GLY A 331 19.77 7.62 -5.55
CA GLY A 331 20.50 6.35 -5.63
C GLY A 331 21.74 6.23 -4.74
N LEU A 332 21.93 7.09 -3.75
CA LEU A 332 23.13 7.13 -2.94
C LEU A 332 22.89 7.18 -1.43
N LEU A 333 21.66 7.08 -0.95
CA LEU A 333 21.34 7.45 0.41
C LEU A 333 20.87 6.26 1.24
N ASN A 334 21.56 6.04 2.33
CA ASN A 334 21.51 4.90 3.22
C ASN A 334 20.86 5.21 4.56
N THR A 335 19.73 4.85 4.77
CA THR A 335 18.90 4.46 5.91
C THR A 335 17.46 4.78 5.60
N SER A 336 16.78 3.95 5.56
CA SER A 336 15.45 3.43 5.70
C SER A 336 14.32 4.38 6.07
N LEU A 337 14.25 5.59 5.52
CA LEU A 337 13.10 6.47 5.65
C LEU A 337 12.50 6.79 4.29
N LEU A 338 11.25 6.42 4.13
CA LEU A 338 10.48 6.68 2.93
C LEU A 338 9.66 7.94 3.10
N CYS A 339 9.92 8.94 2.26
CA CYS A 339 9.10 10.13 2.22
C CYS A 339 8.06 10.01 1.13
N VAL A 340 6.79 10.02 1.50
CA VAL A 340 5.70 10.25 0.57
C VAL A 340 5.28 11.70 0.68
N SER A 341 5.62 12.52 -0.29
CA SER A 341 5.08 13.87 -0.36
C SER A 341 3.63 13.79 -0.83
N LYS A 342 2.71 13.70 0.11
CA LYS A 342 1.33 14.05 -0.19
C LYS A 342 1.26 15.57 -0.17
N VAL A 343 1.50 16.23 -1.29
CA VAL A 343 1.33 17.67 -1.44
C VAL A 343 -0.17 18.01 -1.51
N LYS A 344 -0.90 17.64 -0.48
CA LYS A 344 -2.10 18.34 -0.08
C LYS A 344 -1.75 18.98 1.25
N THR A 345 -1.50 20.29 1.28
CA THR A 345 -1.36 21.10 2.49
C THR A 345 -0.02 21.11 3.22
N GLY A 346 1.11 20.90 2.55
CA GLY A 346 2.42 21.15 3.18
C GLY A 346 2.87 20.12 4.22
N TYR A 347 2.33 18.89 4.18
CA TYR A 347 2.75 17.79 5.03
C TYR A 347 3.53 16.73 4.25
N VAL A 348 4.52 16.16 4.91
CA VAL A 348 5.30 15.01 4.44
C VAL A 348 5.00 13.83 5.35
N THR A 349 4.76 12.67 4.76
CA THR A 349 4.64 11.41 5.49
C THR A 349 5.85 10.54 5.20
N CYS A 350 6.58 10.17 6.25
CA CYS A 350 7.68 9.21 6.17
C CYS A 350 7.24 7.88 6.79
N ALA A 351 7.68 6.78 6.22
CA ALA A 351 7.32 5.46 6.72
C ALA A 351 8.47 4.46 6.59
N ARG A 352 8.53 3.52 7.51
CA ARG A 352 9.48 2.41 7.53
C ARG A 352 8.82 1.14 8.04
N LEU A 353 8.94 0.07 7.28
CA LEU A 353 8.61 -1.27 7.75
C LEU A 353 9.78 -1.84 8.55
N ALA A 354 9.51 -2.35 9.73
CA ALA A 354 10.48 -3.04 10.58
C ALA A 354 9.97 -4.41 11.03
N TYR A 355 10.87 -5.39 11.14
CA TYR A 355 10.56 -6.71 11.69
C TYR A 355 10.97 -6.78 13.16
N MET A 356 9.99 -6.83 14.06
CA MET A 356 10.20 -6.80 15.50
C MET A 356 9.35 -7.86 16.19
N HIS A 357 9.98 -8.66 17.05
CA HIS A 357 9.30 -9.68 17.86
C HIS A 357 8.37 -10.61 17.05
N GLY A 358 8.84 -11.08 15.90
CA GLY A 358 8.07 -11.99 15.03
C GLY A 358 6.99 -11.35 14.19
N ARG A 359 6.91 -10.01 14.13
CA ARG A 359 5.90 -9.28 13.37
C ARG A 359 6.49 -8.13 12.57
N TYR A 360 5.91 -7.87 11.41
CA TYR A 360 6.14 -6.64 10.65
C TYR A 360 5.28 -5.51 11.22
N ARG A 361 5.90 -4.36 11.43
CA ARG A 361 5.25 -3.13 11.91
C ARG A 361 5.66 -1.97 11.02
N MET A 362 4.70 -1.12 10.68
CA MET A 362 4.95 0.12 9.95
C MET A 362 5.11 1.26 10.96
N HIS A 363 6.27 1.89 10.98
CA HIS A 363 6.49 3.16 11.66
C HIS A 363 6.17 4.28 10.70
N VAL A 364 5.28 5.18 11.09
CA VAL A 364 4.80 6.27 10.22
C VAL A 364 4.93 7.59 10.97
N TYR A 365 5.52 8.56 10.33
CA TYR A 365 5.59 9.94 10.79
C TYR A 365 4.98 10.86 9.74
N THR A 366 4.21 11.86 10.20
CA THR A 366 3.65 12.90 9.34
C THR A 366 3.94 14.25 9.97
N GLY A 367 4.64 15.13 9.26
CA GLY A 367 5.01 16.46 9.73
C GLY A 367 4.84 17.53 8.66
N GLU A 368 5.00 18.80 9.05
CA GLU A 368 4.98 19.90 8.10
C GLU A 368 6.21 19.84 7.20
N ALA A 369 6.01 20.08 5.89
CA ALA A 369 7.08 20.00 4.88
C ALA A 369 8.23 21.01 5.09
N LYS A 370 8.03 22.02 5.93
CA LYS A 370 9.02 23.04 6.27
C LYS A 370 9.93 22.68 7.45
N THR A 371 9.54 21.70 8.22
CA THR A 371 10.28 21.25 9.40
C THR A 371 10.42 19.75 9.29
N PRO A 372 11.59 19.25 8.89
CA PRO A 372 11.84 17.82 8.91
C PRO A 372 11.57 17.29 10.32
N PRO A 373 10.98 16.09 10.46
CA PRO A 373 10.71 15.51 11.76
C PRO A 373 12.01 15.32 12.55
N ALA A 374 11.97 15.64 13.83
CA ALA A 374 13.06 15.27 14.72
C ALA A 374 13.15 13.74 14.80
N TRP A 375 14.37 13.22 14.84
CA TRP A 375 14.63 11.77 14.79
C TRP A 375 13.92 10.96 15.88
N ASN A 376 13.81 11.54 17.08
CA ASN A 376 13.09 10.96 18.22
C ASN A 376 11.57 10.90 18.06
N GLU A 377 10.98 11.60 17.07
CA GLU A 377 9.54 11.55 16.79
C GLU A 377 9.14 10.34 15.93
N PHE A 378 10.09 9.54 15.45
CA PHE A 378 9.83 8.29 14.71
C PHE A 378 9.43 7.10 15.58
N GLY A 379 9.25 7.29 16.89
CA GLY A 379 8.75 6.24 17.77
C GLY A 379 9.72 5.09 18.01
N TRP A 380 11.03 5.32 17.87
CA TRP A 380 12.05 4.30 18.16
C TRP A 380 12.12 3.94 19.62
N ASP A 381 11.66 4.83 20.50
CA ASP A 381 11.68 4.67 21.96
C ASP A 381 10.35 4.21 22.55
N ASP A 382 9.34 3.92 21.74
CA ASP A 382 8.06 3.40 22.23
C ASP A 382 8.00 1.88 22.10
N PRO A 383 8.19 1.15 23.21
CA PRO A 383 8.15 -0.31 23.25
C PRO A 383 6.73 -0.88 23.36
N ALA A 384 5.67 -0.10 23.11
CA ALA A 384 4.29 -0.53 23.26
C ALA A 384 3.76 -1.36 22.08
#